data_27083a1aaa35ec0cc3d080155a225fe3
#
_entry.id   27083a1aaa35ec0cc3d080155a225fe3
#
_cell.length_a   1.000
_cell.length_b   1.000
_cell.length_c   1.000
_cell.angle_alpha   90.00
_cell.angle_beta   90.00
_cell.angle_gamma   90.00
#
_symmetry.space_group_name_H-M   'P 1'
#
loop_
_entity.id
_entity.type
_entity.pdbx_description
1 polymer ?
#
loop_
_entity_poly.entity_id
_entity_poly.type
_entity_poly.pdbx_seq_one_letter_code
_entity_poly.pdbx_strand_id
1 'polypeptide(L)'
;VNCNLQRLDGPVRGNGKIIQELEGAFRGAGWNVIKVIWGSYWDPLLAKDTKGLLQKRMMECVDGEYQNFKARDGAYVREHFFGKYPELLEMVANMSDDDIWRLNRGGHDPYKVYAAYAAAVKHTGQPTVILAKTIKGYGMGEAGEAQNITHQQKKMGTTSLKAFRNRFGLDIPDDKIDEIPYLTFDENSPEFTYMQERRKALGGEFHR
;
A
#
# COMPACT_ATOMS: atom_id res chain seq x y z
N VAL A 1 7.99 8.14 -3.66
CA VAL A 1 7.49 7.63 -4.96
C VAL A 1 6.51 6.50 -4.71
N ASN A 2 5.30 6.61 -5.27
CA ASN A 2 4.31 5.53 -5.22
C ASN A 2 4.53 4.56 -6.39
N CYS A 3 5.03 3.38 -6.08
CA CYS A 3 5.21 2.30 -7.06
C CYS A 3 3.93 1.47 -7.14
N ASN A 4 2.92 1.96 -7.86
CA ASN A 4 1.55 1.41 -7.85
C ASN A 4 1.31 0.27 -8.85
N LEU A 5 2.34 -0.25 -9.48
CA LEU A 5 2.34 -1.38 -10.41
C LEU A 5 1.70 -1.11 -11.79
N GLN A 6 1.03 0.03 -12.00
CA GLN A 6 0.49 0.39 -13.30
C GLN A 6 1.51 1.15 -14.14
N ARG A 7 1.61 0.77 -15.41
CA ARG A 7 2.41 1.46 -16.42
C ARG A 7 1.46 1.93 -17.52
N LEU A 8 1.24 3.24 -17.58
CA LEU A 8 0.32 3.85 -18.55
C LEU A 8 0.99 4.18 -19.90
N ASP A 9 2.32 4.30 -19.90
CA ASP A 9 3.08 4.85 -21.01
C ASP A 9 3.68 3.77 -21.93
N GLY A 10 3.12 2.58 -21.92
CA GLY A 10 3.56 1.51 -22.80
C GLY A 10 3.98 0.23 -22.09
N PRO A 11 4.58 -0.72 -22.81
CA PRO A 11 4.92 -2.03 -22.26
C PRO A 11 5.95 -1.92 -21.13
N VAL A 12 5.88 -2.86 -20.19
CA VAL A 12 6.87 -3.03 -19.14
C VAL A 12 8.25 -3.28 -19.77
N ARG A 13 9.24 -2.47 -19.39
CA ARG A 13 10.63 -2.64 -19.79
C ARG A 13 11.46 -3.16 -18.62
N GLY A 14 12.64 -3.65 -18.89
CA GLY A 14 13.53 -4.21 -17.87
C GLY A 14 13.01 -5.54 -17.31
N ASN A 15 13.19 -5.77 -16.03
CA ASN A 15 12.81 -7.01 -15.36
C ASN A 15 11.32 -7.10 -14.95
N GLY A 16 10.51 -6.12 -15.32
CA GLY A 16 9.10 -6.07 -14.96
C GLY A 16 8.81 -5.70 -13.50
N LYS A 17 9.79 -5.13 -12.79
CA LYS A 17 9.70 -4.74 -11.37
C LYS A 17 10.17 -3.30 -11.19
N ILE A 18 9.23 -2.36 -11.29
CA ILE A 18 9.53 -0.93 -11.28
C ILE A 18 10.29 -0.49 -10.02
N ILE A 19 10.00 -1.09 -8.87
CA ILE A 19 10.64 -0.70 -7.61
C ILE A 19 12.13 -1.04 -7.59
N GLN A 20 12.54 -2.12 -8.25
CA GLN A 20 13.95 -2.49 -8.39
C GLN A 20 14.67 -1.62 -9.41
N GLU A 21 14.00 -1.27 -10.50
CA GLU A 21 14.55 -0.36 -11.51
C GLU A 21 14.82 1.02 -10.92
N LEU A 22 13.84 1.56 -10.18
CA LEU A 22 13.98 2.85 -9.48
C LEU A 22 15.04 2.80 -8.37
N GLU A 23 15.12 1.71 -7.61
CA GLU A 23 16.17 1.53 -6.62
C GLU A 23 17.56 1.65 -7.25
N GLY A 24 17.78 0.97 -8.37
CA GLY A 24 19.04 1.03 -9.10
C GLY A 24 19.37 2.45 -9.57
N ALA A 25 18.40 3.15 -10.15
CA ALA A 25 18.55 4.52 -10.63
C ALA A 25 18.89 5.50 -9.50
N PHE A 26 18.15 5.48 -8.40
CA PHE A 26 18.40 6.38 -7.27
C PHE A 26 19.72 6.08 -6.55
N ARG A 27 20.04 4.80 -6.32
CA ARG A 27 21.33 4.43 -5.73
C ARG A 27 22.51 4.86 -6.61
N GLY A 28 22.39 4.67 -7.93
CA GLY A 28 23.41 5.12 -8.88
C GLY A 28 23.60 6.63 -8.89
N ALA A 29 22.56 7.40 -8.56
CA ALA A 29 22.63 8.86 -8.41
C ALA A 29 23.06 9.32 -6.99
N GLY A 30 23.47 8.41 -6.09
CA GLY A 30 23.97 8.74 -4.77
C GLY A 30 22.89 8.97 -3.72
N TRP A 31 21.65 8.52 -3.93
CA TRP A 31 20.56 8.64 -2.96
C TRP A 31 20.54 7.49 -1.96
N ASN A 32 20.18 7.78 -0.73
CA ASN A 32 19.71 6.78 0.22
C ASN A 32 18.31 6.28 -0.21
N VAL A 33 18.13 4.97 -0.31
CA VAL A 33 16.86 4.37 -0.78
C VAL A 33 16.25 3.50 0.30
N ILE A 34 15.03 3.83 0.69
CA ILE A 34 14.20 3.03 1.59
C ILE A 34 13.05 2.43 0.77
N LYS A 35 12.92 1.09 0.81
CA LYS A 35 11.81 0.40 0.13
C LYS A 35 10.76 -0.03 1.15
N VAL A 36 9.50 0.33 0.90
CA VAL A 36 8.34 -0.07 1.69
C VAL A 36 7.46 -0.98 0.82
N ILE A 37 7.71 -2.29 0.89
CA ILE A 37 7.14 -3.27 -0.05
C ILE A 37 5.93 -3.98 0.54
N TRP A 38 6.10 -4.62 1.70
CA TRP A 38 5.10 -5.46 2.32
C TRP A 38 4.58 -4.87 3.63
N GLY A 39 3.27 -4.97 3.85
CA GLY A 39 2.63 -4.55 5.09
C GLY A 39 2.91 -5.52 6.24
N SER A 40 2.56 -5.11 7.46
CA SER A 40 2.88 -5.83 8.69
C SER A 40 2.25 -7.23 8.76
N TYR A 41 1.13 -7.48 8.09
CA TYR A 41 0.53 -8.82 8.04
C TYR A 41 1.38 -9.86 7.30
N TRP A 42 2.34 -9.44 6.49
CA TRP A 42 3.33 -10.34 5.88
C TRP A 42 4.44 -10.75 6.84
N ASP A 43 4.70 -9.97 7.89
CA ASP A 43 5.84 -10.19 8.78
C ASP A 43 5.84 -11.59 9.43
N PRO A 44 4.70 -12.14 9.92
CA PRO A 44 4.68 -13.50 10.46
C PRO A 44 4.96 -14.59 9.42
N LEU A 45 4.55 -14.39 8.16
CA LEU A 45 4.82 -15.33 7.08
C LEU A 45 6.29 -15.27 6.67
N LEU A 46 6.86 -14.06 6.56
CA LEU A 46 8.27 -13.86 6.27
C LEU A 46 9.16 -14.42 7.38
N ALA A 47 8.75 -14.31 8.66
CA ALA A 47 9.49 -14.90 9.78
C ALA A 47 9.50 -16.44 9.76
N LYS A 48 8.45 -17.06 9.20
CA LYS A 48 8.37 -18.52 9.00
C LYS A 48 9.15 -19.02 7.78
N ASP A 49 9.54 -18.14 6.88
CA ASP A 49 10.19 -18.50 5.61
C ASP A 49 11.70 -18.77 5.78
N THR A 50 12.02 -19.75 6.63
CA THR A 50 13.42 -20.12 6.97
C THR A 50 14.23 -20.63 5.78
N LYS A 51 13.56 -21.10 4.72
CA LYS A 51 14.17 -21.62 3.50
C LYS A 51 14.19 -20.60 2.34
N GLY A 52 13.60 -19.42 2.54
CA GLY A 52 13.53 -18.37 1.53
C GLY A 52 12.60 -18.69 0.34
N LEU A 53 11.69 -19.66 0.47
CA LEU A 53 10.80 -20.07 -0.61
C LEU A 53 9.73 -19.02 -0.89
N LEU A 54 9.19 -18.37 0.17
CA LEU A 54 8.26 -17.28 0.03
C LEU A 54 8.93 -16.07 -0.64
N GLN A 55 10.15 -15.73 -0.22
CA GLN A 55 10.95 -14.70 -0.87
C GLN A 55 11.21 -15.02 -2.34
N LYS A 56 11.58 -16.26 -2.65
CA LYS A 56 11.75 -16.73 -4.03
C LYS A 56 10.47 -16.52 -4.83
N ARG A 57 9.31 -16.95 -4.32
CA ARG A 57 8.01 -16.75 -4.98
C ARG A 57 7.70 -15.28 -5.20
N MET A 58 7.98 -14.42 -4.22
CA MET A 58 7.83 -12.98 -4.34
C MET A 58 8.74 -12.39 -5.44
N MET A 59 9.95 -12.92 -5.59
CA MET A 59 10.91 -12.47 -6.61
C MET A 59 10.55 -12.96 -8.01
N GLU A 60 9.89 -14.08 -8.15
CA GLU A 60 9.41 -14.58 -9.44
C GLU A 60 8.27 -13.75 -10.03
N CYS A 61 7.41 -13.17 -9.18
CA CYS A 61 6.28 -12.37 -9.64
C CYS A 61 6.75 -11.03 -10.23
N VAL A 62 6.20 -10.69 -11.38
CA VAL A 62 6.35 -9.37 -11.98
C VAL A 62 5.19 -8.45 -11.60
N ASP A 63 5.31 -7.16 -11.90
CA ASP A 63 4.33 -6.13 -11.49
C ASP A 63 2.91 -6.42 -11.97
N GLY A 64 2.75 -6.94 -13.19
CA GLY A 64 1.44 -7.31 -13.74
C GLY A 64 0.75 -8.46 -13.00
N GLU A 65 1.53 -9.47 -12.55
CA GLU A 65 0.98 -10.55 -11.70
C GLU A 65 0.52 -10.00 -10.35
N TYR A 66 1.34 -9.14 -9.71
CA TYR A 66 0.96 -8.51 -8.44
C TYR A 66 -0.27 -7.62 -8.55
N GLN A 67 -0.44 -6.91 -9.67
CA GLN A 67 -1.65 -6.14 -9.94
C GLN A 67 -2.87 -7.07 -10.03
N ASN A 68 -2.75 -8.16 -10.78
CA ASN A 68 -3.81 -9.14 -10.94
C ASN A 68 -4.20 -9.79 -9.62
N PHE A 69 -3.24 -10.20 -8.79
CA PHE A 69 -3.51 -10.75 -7.45
C PHE A 69 -4.32 -9.80 -6.57
N LYS A 70 -4.14 -8.49 -6.71
CA LYS A 70 -4.92 -7.54 -5.90
C LYS A 70 -6.28 -7.17 -6.49
N ALA A 71 -6.42 -7.29 -7.80
CA ALA A 71 -7.71 -7.11 -8.48
C ALA A 71 -8.66 -8.32 -8.30
N ARG A 72 -8.17 -9.42 -7.75
CA ARG A 72 -8.90 -10.66 -7.45
C ARG A 72 -9.09 -10.83 -5.94
N ASP A 73 -9.81 -11.89 -5.56
CA ASP A 73 -10.06 -12.28 -4.18
C ASP A 73 -8.92 -13.09 -3.55
N GLY A 74 -9.07 -13.43 -2.28
CA GLY A 74 -8.09 -14.21 -1.54
C GLY A 74 -8.00 -15.67 -2.01
N ALA A 75 -9.09 -16.26 -2.48
CA ALA A 75 -9.09 -17.61 -3.04
C ALA A 75 -8.19 -17.68 -4.28
N TYR A 76 -8.30 -16.71 -5.17
CA TYR A 76 -7.42 -16.61 -6.34
C TYR A 76 -5.94 -16.46 -5.93
N VAL A 77 -5.65 -15.64 -4.92
CA VAL A 77 -4.27 -15.46 -4.41
C VAL A 77 -3.75 -16.75 -3.78
N ARG A 78 -4.59 -17.46 -3.01
CA ARG A 78 -4.24 -18.77 -2.45
C ARG A 78 -3.81 -19.73 -3.54
N GLU A 79 -4.62 -19.88 -4.58
CA GLU A 79 -4.39 -20.83 -5.67
C GLU A 79 -3.17 -20.43 -6.51
N HIS A 80 -3.07 -19.18 -6.95
CA HIS A 80 -2.15 -18.78 -8.01
C HIS A 80 -0.83 -18.18 -7.48
N PHE A 81 -0.81 -17.62 -6.27
CA PHE A 81 0.42 -17.16 -5.64
C PHE A 81 1.02 -18.24 -4.74
N PHE A 82 0.28 -18.66 -3.70
CA PHE A 82 0.77 -19.65 -2.75
C PHE A 82 0.76 -21.07 -3.34
N GLY A 83 -0.24 -21.39 -4.16
CA GLY A 83 -0.40 -22.71 -4.80
C GLY A 83 0.69 -23.10 -5.78
N LYS A 84 1.58 -22.18 -6.15
CA LYS A 84 2.72 -22.51 -6.99
C LYS A 84 3.71 -23.47 -6.31
N TYR A 85 3.74 -23.47 -4.98
CA TYR A 85 4.58 -24.34 -4.17
C TYR A 85 3.75 -24.96 -3.04
N PRO A 86 3.70 -26.29 -2.90
CA PRO A 86 2.92 -26.97 -1.84
C PRO A 86 3.25 -26.45 -0.44
N GLU A 87 4.51 -26.17 -0.16
CA GLU A 87 4.96 -25.67 1.15
C GLU A 87 4.41 -24.27 1.48
N LEU A 88 4.17 -23.45 0.47
CA LEU A 88 3.54 -22.13 0.65
C LEU A 88 2.03 -22.27 0.88
N LEU A 89 1.35 -23.25 0.25
CA LEU A 89 -0.03 -23.57 0.60
C LEU A 89 -0.16 -24.03 2.05
N GLU A 90 0.75 -24.87 2.50
CA GLU A 90 0.79 -25.33 3.90
C GLU A 90 1.01 -24.14 4.86
N MET A 91 1.91 -23.21 4.50
CA MET A 91 2.18 -22.00 5.29
C MET A 91 0.93 -21.18 5.59
N VAL A 92 -0.03 -21.15 4.68
CA VAL A 92 -1.29 -20.38 4.77
C VAL A 92 -2.53 -21.25 4.99
N ALA A 93 -2.38 -22.53 5.33
CA ALA A 93 -3.49 -23.49 5.46
C ALA A 93 -4.55 -23.03 6.49
N ASN A 94 -4.12 -22.37 7.57
CA ASN A 94 -5.00 -21.89 8.63
C ASN A 94 -5.49 -20.44 8.45
N MET A 95 -5.18 -19.81 7.31
CA MET A 95 -5.67 -18.48 6.99
C MET A 95 -6.95 -18.59 6.15
N SER A 96 -7.93 -17.75 6.43
CA SER A 96 -9.08 -17.58 5.55
C SER A 96 -8.67 -16.87 4.24
N ASP A 97 -9.53 -16.90 3.24
CA ASP A 97 -9.30 -16.15 2.01
C ASP A 97 -9.33 -14.63 2.26
N ASP A 98 -10.14 -14.19 3.21
CA ASP A 98 -10.14 -12.79 3.66
C ASP A 98 -8.81 -12.40 4.31
N ASP A 99 -8.21 -13.27 5.12
CA ASP A 99 -6.89 -13.01 5.70
C ASP A 99 -5.81 -12.90 4.63
N ILE A 100 -5.85 -13.76 3.62
CA ILE A 100 -4.95 -13.70 2.47
C ILE A 100 -5.16 -12.40 1.69
N TRP A 101 -6.42 -12.00 1.47
CA TRP A 101 -6.72 -10.74 0.78
C TRP A 101 -6.22 -9.51 1.54
N ARG A 102 -6.19 -9.56 2.87
CA ARG A 102 -5.66 -8.50 3.77
C ARG A 102 -4.14 -8.39 3.76
N LEU A 103 -3.40 -9.32 3.16
CA LEU A 103 -1.96 -9.23 2.98
C LEU A 103 -1.62 -8.06 2.03
N ASN A 104 -1.53 -6.87 2.59
CA ASN A 104 -1.43 -5.62 1.86
C ASN A 104 0.02 -5.24 1.49
N ARG A 105 0.13 -4.24 0.61
CA ARG A 105 1.39 -3.58 0.26
C ARG A 105 1.81 -2.62 1.38
N GLY A 106 3.12 -2.49 1.58
CA GLY A 106 3.69 -1.68 2.66
C GLY A 106 3.36 -0.19 2.57
N GLY A 107 3.18 0.34 1.34
CA GLY A 107 2.79 1.73 1.13
C GLY A 107 1.38 2.08 1.62
N HIS A 108 0.57 1.08 1.99
CA HIS A 108 -0.75 1.23 2.62
C HIS A 108 -0.76 0.80 4.10
N ASP A 109 0.40 0.53 4.67
CA ASP A 109 0.56 0.19 6.08
C ASP A 109 1.09 1.41 6.84
N PRO A 110 0.28 2.02 7.73
CA PRO A 110 0.69 3.24 8.43
C PRO A 110 1.95 3.06 9.27
N TYR A 111 2.16 1.90 9.89
CA TYR A 111 3.35 1.64 10.70
C TYR A 111 4.62 1.56 9.84
N LYS A 112 4.55 0.85 8.71
CA LYS A 112 5.67 0.74 7.77
C LYS A 112 6.01 2.08 7.13
N VAL A 113 4.98 2.86 6.76
CA VAL A 113 5.15 4.21 6.21
C VAL A 113 5.77 5.14 7.25
N TYR A 114 5.24 5.16 8.47
CA TYR A 114 5.82 5.96 9.55
C TYR A 114 7.29 5.60 9.82
N ALA A 115 7.61 4.33 9.94
CA ALA A 115 8.99 3.87 10.16
C ALA A 115 9.94 4.33 9.04
N ALA A 116 9.48 4.28 7.77
CA ALA A 116 10.27 4.74 6.63
C ALA A 116 10.53 6.25 6.68
N TYR A 117 9.52 7.06 7.00
CA TYR A 117 9.69 8.51 7.16
C TYR A 117 10.58 8.85 8.36
N ALA A 118 10.40 8.17 9.50
CA ALA A 118 11.25 8.38 10.68
C ALA A 118 12.72 8.06 10.39
N ALA A 119 12.99 7.00 9.63
CA ALA A 119 14.35 6.67 9.19
C ALA A 119 14.90 7.71 8.20
N ALA A 120 14.08 8.16 7.24
CA ALA A 120 14.47 9.14 6.24
C ALA A 120 14.86 10.49 6.88
N VAL A 121 14.09 10.97 7.86
CA VAL A 121 14.35 12.24 8.56
C VAL A 121 15.64 12.20 9.40
N LYS A 122 15.98 11.01 9.92
CA LYS A 122 17.23 10.83 10.71
C LYS A 122 18.47 10.66 9.83
N HIS A 123 18.30 10.34 8.56
CA HIS A 123 19.42 10.12 7.65
C HIS A 123 20.04 11.46 7.22
N THR A 124 21.37 11.56 7.29
CA THR A 124 22.14 12.76 6.91
C THR A 124 23.17 12.42 5.85
N GLY A 125 23.71 13.44 5.19
CA GLY A 125 24.82 13.31 4.23
C GLY A 125 24.40 13.03 2.79
N GLN A 126 23.18 12.57 2.54
CA GLN A 126 22.64 12.37 1.19
C GLN A 126 21.10 12.45 1.21
N PRO A 127 20.45 12.80 0.09
CA PRO A 127 18.99 12.82 0.03
C PRO A 127 18.42 11.41 0.14
N THR A 128 17.22 11.29 0.69
CA THR A 128 16.53 10.00 0.84
C THR A 128 15.31 9.94 -0.07
N VAL A 129 15.14 8.84 -0.79
CA VAL A 129 13.91 8.48 -1.49
C VAL A 129 13.25 7.30 -0.80
N ILE A 130 11.94 7.39 -0.61
CA ILE A 130 11.10 6.28 -0.15
C ILE A 130 10.35 5.73 -1.36
N LEU A 131 10.62 4.49 -1.73
CA LEU A 131 9.92 3.76 -2.78
C LEU A 131 8.82 2.92 -2.13
N ALA A 132 7.59 3.40 -2.18
CA ALA A 132 6.46 2.76 -1.55
C ALA A 132 5.67 1.92 -2.56
N LYS A 133 5.57 0.60 -2.32
CA LYS A 133 4.70 -0.27 -3.10
C LYS A 133 3.26 -0.03 -2.70
N THR A 134 2.48 0.50 -3.63
CA THR A 134 1.09 0.90 -3.44
C THR A 134 0.17 0.22 -4.45
N ILE A 135 -1.12 0.48 -4.33
CA ILE A 135 -2.14 0.05 -5.28
C ILE A 135 -2.86 1.32 -5.74
N LYS A 136 -2.95 1.51 -7.04
CA LYS A 136 -3.73 2.62 -7.58
C LYS A 136 -5.21 2.41 -7.29
N GLY A 137 -5.89 3.45 -6.81
CA GLY A 137 -7.29 3.36 -6.41
C GLY A 137 -7.50 2.58 -5.11
N TYR A 138 -6.49 2.51 -4.24
CA TYR A 138 -6.64 1.85 -2.93
C TYR A 138 -7.86 2.39 -2.17
N GLY A 139 -8.72 1.46 -1.73
CA GLY A 139 -9.99 1.78 -1.08
C GLY A 139 -11.19 1.83 -2.02
N MET A 140 -11.00 1.98 -3.32
CA MET A 140 -12.12 2.09 -4.27
C MET A 140 -12.87 0.76 -4.48
N GLY A 141 -12.30 -0.38 -4.03
CA GLY A 141 -12.92 -1.69 -4.19
C GLY A 141 -13.32 -1.95 -5.65
N GLU A 142 -14.55 -2.41 -5.86
CA GLU A 142 -15.08 -2.74 -7.19
C GLU A 142 -15.11 -1.53 -8.15
N ALA A 143 -15.12 -0.30 -7.62
CA ALA A 143 -15.14 0.91 -8.45
C ALA A 143 -13.82 1.16 -9.20
N GLY A 144 -12.75 0.39 -8.91
CA GLY A 144 -11.51 0.53 -9.67
C GLY A 144 -10.22 0.13 -8.97
N GLU A 145 -10.26 -0.42 -7.75
CA GLU A 145 -9.02 -0.79 -7.02
C GLU A 145 -8.18 -1.79 -7.83
N ALA A 146 -6.92 -1.44 -8.06
CA ALA A 146 -5.96 -2.20 -8.87
C ALA A 146 -6.36 -2.39 -10.35
N GLN A 147 -7.32 -1.63 -10.84
CA GLN A 147 -7.81 -1.72 -12.22
C GLN A 147 -7.32 -0.53 -13.06
N ASN A 148 -7.20 -0.75 -14.38
CA ASN A 148 -6.76 0.31 -15.28
C ASN A 148 -7.75 1.48 -15.38
N ILE A 149 -9.06 1.20 -15.21
CA ILE A 149 -10.13 2.22 -15.24
C ILE A 149 -9.93 3.30 -14.17
N THR A 150 -9.23 2.99 -13.07
CA THR A 150 -8.97 3.94 -11.98
C THR A 150 -8.35 5.24 -12.46
N HIS A 151 -7.56 5.20 -13.53
CA HIS A 151 -6.92 6.41 -14.07
C HIS A 151 -7.95 7.44 -14.59
N GLN A 152 -9.08 6.97 -15.07
CA GLN A 152 -10.14 7.81 -15.65
C GLN A 152 -11.40 7.90 -14.77
N GLN A 153 -11.43 7.20 -13.65
CA GLN A 153 -12.56 7.19 -12.74
C GLN A 153 -12.73 8.55 -12.08
N LYS A 154 -13.87 9.20 -12.33
CA LYS A 154 -14.16 10.56 -11.84
C LYS A 154 -15.06 10.57 -10.61
N LYS A 155 -15.95 9.58 -10.47
CA LYS A 155 -16.94 9.52 -9.38
C LYS A 155 -17.10 8.07 -8.91
N MET A 156 -17.35 7.90 -7.63
CA MET A 156 -17.81 6.66 -7.03
C MET A 156 -19.33 6.74 -6.81
N GLY A 157 -20.04 5.65 -7.09
CA GLY A 157 -21.46 5.55 -6.75
C GLY A 157 -21.67 5.35 -5.25
N THR A 158 -22.90 5.60 -4.75
CA THR A 158 -23.28 5.49 -3.33
C THR A 158 -22.86 4.17 -2.68
N THR A 159 -23.05 3.03 -3.37
CA THR A 159 -22.64 1.72 -2.87
C THR A 159 -21.13 1.64 -2.62
N SER A 160 -20.33 2.15 -3.54
CA SER A 160 -18.86 2.16 -3.40
C SER A 160 -18.40 3.14 -2.32
N LEU A 161 -19.09 4.28 -2.15
CA LEU A 161 -18.83 5.22 -1.06
C LEU A 161 -19.11 4.59 0.30
N LYS A 162 -20.22 3.85 0.44
CA LYS A 162 -20.55 3.10 1.67
C LYS A 162 -19.51 2.01 1.95
N ALA A 163 -19.07 1.27 0.94
CA ALA A 163 -18.02 0.28 1.08
C ALA A 163 -16.69 0.91 1.53
N PHE A 164 -16.32 2.06 0.95
CA PHE A 164 -15.14 2.83 1.36
C PHE A 164 -15.24 3.29 2.82
N ARG A 165 -16.36 3.93 3.20
CA ARG A 165 -16.64 4.36 4.56
C ARG A 165 -16.48 3.21 5.57
N ASN A 166 -17.13 2.08 5.29
CA ASN A 166 -17.10 0.91 6.17
C ASN A 166 -15.70 0.32 6.29
N ARG A 167 -14.97 0.25 5.19
CA ARG A 167 -13.59 -0.27 5.16
C ARG A 167 -12.63 0.55 6.00
N PHE A 168 -12.81 1.86 6.02
CA PHE A 168 -11.93 2.78 6.77
C PHE A 168 -12.51 3.24 8.11
N GLY A 169 -13.67 2.70 8.52
CA GLY A 169 -14.31 3.03 9.80
C GLY A 169 -14.65 4.51 9.95
N LEU A 170 -15.06 5.16 8.84
CA LEU A 170 -15.42 6.57 8.88
C LEU A 170 -16.83 6.76 9.45
N ASP A 171 -16.98 7.69 10.37
CA ASP A 171 -18.27 7.99 11.00
C ASP A 171 -19.08 8.98 10.13
N ILE A 172 -19.68 8.44 9.06
CA ILE A 172 -20.55 9.17 8.15
C ILE A 172 -21.89 8.44 8.07
N PRO A 173 -23.02 9.07 8.45
CA PRO A 173 -24.35 8.47 8.33
C PRO A 173 -24.72 8.15 6.88
N ASP A 174 -25.60 7.16 6.70
CA ASP A 174 -26.01 6.70 5.37
C ASP A 174 -26.71 7.78 4.53
N ASP A 175 -27.46 8.67 5.16
CA ASP A 175 -28.17 9.79 4.53
C ASP A 175 -27.22 10.94 4.13
N LYS A 176 -26.00 10.96 4.65
CA LYS A 176 -24.98 11.96 4.35
C LYS A 176 -23.88 11.49 3.40
N ILE A 177 -23.89 10.22 3.00
CA ILE A 177 -22.79 9.61 2.27
C ILE A 177 -22.55 10.27 0.91
N ASP A 178 -23.61 10.69 0.23
CA ASP A 178 -23.52 11.31 -1.12
C ASP A 178 -23.11 12.78 -1.04
N GLU A 179 -23.19 13.42 0.14
CA GLU A 179 -22.71 14.79 0.35
C GLU A 179 -21.17 14.84 0.48
N ILE A 180 -20.52 13.68 0.72
CA ILE A 180 -19.06 13.56 0.92
C ILE A 180 -18.55 14.62 1.91
N PRO A 181 -19.03 14.63 3.16
CA PRO A 181 -18.71 15.68 4.12
C PRO A 181 -17.23 15.63 4.50
N TYR A 182 -16.64 16.79 4.78
CA TYR A 182 -15.32 16.84 5.38
C TYR A 182 -15.38 16.31 6.82
N LEU A 183 -14.47 15.39 7.14
CA LEU A 183 -14.27 14.91 8.50
C LEU A 183 -13.29 15.83 9.23
N THR A 184 -13.69 16.32 10.37
CA THR A 184 -12.86 17.11 11.27
C THR A 184 -12.66 16.35 12.58
N PHE A 185 -11.48 16.46 13.16
CA PHE A 185 -11.23 15.91 14.49
C PHE A 185 -11.80 16.87 15.55
N ASP A 186 -12.33 16.31 16.63
CA ASP A 186 -12.67 17.08 17.81
C ASP A 186 -11.40 17.77 18.37
N GLU A 187 -11.53 19.03 18.79
CA GLU A 187 -10.39 19.82 19.29
C GLU A 187 -9.75 19.22 20.55
N ASN A 188 -10.49 18.41 21.31
CA ASN A 188 -9.99 17.69 22.48
C ASN A 188 -9.48 16.29 22.15
N SER A 189 -9.51 15.86 20.88
CA SER A 189 -9.04 14.54 20.49
C SER A 189 -7.52 14.45 20.52
N PRO A 190 -6.96 13.26 20.79
CA PRO A 190 -5.50 13.06 20.74
C PRO A 190 -4.93 13.30 19.33
N GLU A 191 -5.69 13.03 18.28
CA GLU A 191 -5.31 13.28 16.88
C GLU A 191 -5.16 14.78 16.62
N PHE A 192 -6.11 15.60 17.05
CA PHE A 192 -6.05 17.05 16.91
C PHE A 192 -4.85 17.63 17.69
N THR A 193 -4.71 17.23 18.96
CA THR A 193 -3.59 17.64 19.81
C THR A 193 -2.23 17.30 19.16
N TYR A 194 -2.07 16.07 18.70
CA TYR A 194 -0.85 15.63 18.01
C TYR A 194 -0.54 16.48 16.76
N MET A 195 -1.55 16.72 15.90
CA MET A 195 -1.38 17.55 14.72
C MET A 195 -0.93 18.98 15.07
N GLN A 196 -1.56 19.59 16.07
CA GLN A 196 -1.24 20.94 16.52
C GLN A 196 0.18 21.02 17.11
N GLU A 197 0.59 20.06 17.93
CA GLU A 197 1.94 19.99 18.48
C GLU A 197 2.99 19.84 17.37
N ARG A 198 2.78 18.97 16.38
CA ARG A 198 3.69 18.82 15.23
C ARG A 198 3.75 20.09 14.41
N ARG A 199 2.63 20.73 14.16
CA ARG A 199 2.59 22.00 13.42
C ARG A 199 3.34 23.10 14.16
N LYS A 200 3.12 23.23 15.46
CA LYS A 200 3.82 24.19 16.32
C LYS A 200 5.34 23.96 16.33
N ALA A 201 5.78 22.71 16.41
CA ALA A 201 7.20 22.35 16.39
C ALA A 201 7.88 22.72 15.05
N LEU A 202 7.13 22.84 13.96
CA LEU A 202 7.60 23.26 12.63
C LEU A 202 7.49 24.79 12.41
N GLY A 203 7.23 25.59 13.44
CA GLY A 203 7.15 27.05 13.36
C GLY A 203 5.74 27.61 13.21
N GLY A 204 4.70 26.81 13.43
CA GLY A 204 3.30 27.26 13.39
C GLY A 204 2.68 27.29 12.01
N GLU A 205 1.60 28.04 11.85
CA GLU A 205 0.90 28.19 10.57
C GLU A 205 1.64 29.15 9.63
N PHE A 206 1.54 28.88 8.33
CA PHE A 206 1.99 29.87 7.35
C PHE A 206 0.99 31.02 7.32
N HIS A 207 1.43 32.20 7.74
CA HIS A 207 0.68 33.42 7.45
C HIS A 207 0.74 33.68 5.94
N ARG A 208 -0.40 33.78 5.31
CA ARG A 208 -0.53 34.24 3.92
C ARG A 208 -0.44 35.76 3.87
#